data_5af8c721fa787c6ee7c5bd14a2a55e45
#
_entry.id   5af8c721fa787c6ee7c5bd14a2a55e45
#
_cell.length_a   1.000
_cell.length_b   1.000
_cell.length_c   1.000
_cell.angle_alpha   90.00
_cell.angle_beta   90.00
_cell.angle_gamma   90.00
#
_symmetry.space_group_name_H-M   'P 1'
#
loop_
_entity.id
_entity.type
_entity.pdbx_description
1 polymer ?
#
loop_
_entity_poly.entity_id
_entity_poly.type
_entity_poly.pdbx_seq_one_letter_code
_entity_poly.pdbx_strand_id
1 'polypeptide(L)'
;MPIMETIAALCTTIVGKVLLALVVYLIGKFIIGKILNVARKIKGIEALDPNVRTFTVSAIKWTLYVLLVVAIVSILGVPMASVITVLGTAGAAVALALQGSLANLAGGIMLVIFKPFKVGDYIVTNGVEGVVKSINLFYTVLTTLDNKRINVPNGGLMNATVTDVTAEPIRRVDLTFLTAKSEQPAQIQAWMKEVMAANEKVLADPAPFAQVSGGTNEAMEFTARAWCATGDYWDVYFALIQGIVEKLGEHNVQAPAVRIISDK
;
A
#
# COMPACT_ATOMS: atom_id res chain seq x y z
N MET A 1 60.15 26.55 18.07
CA MET A 1 59.03 27.05 18.88
C MET A 1 58.44 28.40 18.42
N PRO A 2 59.18 29.43 17.95
CA PRO A 2 58.57 30.70 17.57
C PRO A 2 57.59 30.68 16.40
N ILE A 3 57.80 29.78 15.42
CA ILE A 3 56.94 29.71 14.21
C ILE A 3 55.52 29.19 14.53
N MET A 4 55.38 28.23 15.43
CA MET A 4 54.08 27.69 15.82
C MET A 4 53.26 28.69 16.64
N GLU A 5 53.93 29.44 17.50
CA GLU A 5 53.28 30.52 18.29
C GLU A 5 52.83 31.69 17.41
N THR A 6 53.62 32.07 16.41
CA THR A 6 53.26 33.08 15.42
C THR A 6 52.10 32.66 14.55
N ILE A 7 52.08 31.39 14.09
CA ILE A 7 50.95 30.83 13.33
C ILE A 7 49.66 30.79 14.20
N ALA A 8 49.76 30.37 15.47
CA ALA A 8 48.66 30.37 16.41
C ALA A 8 48.10 31.77 16.67
N ALA A 9 49.00 32.77 16.85
CA ALA A 9 48.57 34.17 17.02
C ALA A 9 47.95 34.76 15.73
N LEU A 10 48.45 34.43 14.56
CA LEU A 10 47.85 34.82 13.28
C LEU A 10 46.47 34.24 13.09
N CYS A 11 46.24 32.96 13.46
CA CYS A 11 44.95 32.33 13.38
C CYS A 11 43.86 32.92 14.32
N THR A 12 44.30 33.65 15.38
CA THR A 12 43.35 34.33 16.31
C THR A 12 42.93 35.71 15.81
N THR A 13 43.67 36.29 14.87
CA THR A 13 43.31 37.58 14.25
C THR A 13 42.17 37.43 13.23
N ILE A 14 41.41 38.48 12.99
CA ILE A 14 40.34 38.44 11.96
C ILE A 14 40.89 38.07 10.59
N VAL A 15 42.04 38.62 10.22
CA VAL A 15 42.73 38.33 8.95
C VAL A 15 43.16 36.86 8.86
N GLY A 16 43.70 36.30 9.94
CA GLY A 16 44.08 34.90 10.02
C GLY A 16 42.92 33.96 9.91
N LYS A 17 41.77 34.24 10.53
CA LYS A 17 40.55 33.49 10.43
C LYS A 17 39.99 33.46 8.98
N VAL A 18 40.03 34.61 8.29
CA VAL A 18 39.59 34.75 6.91
C VAL A 18 40.54 33.93 5.97
N LEU A 19 41.84 34.02 6.17
CA LEU A 19 42.83 33.24 5.43
C LEU A 19 42.62 31.74 5.66
N LEU A 20 42.42 31.30 6.91
CA LEU A 20 42.18 29.90 7.24
C LEU A 20 40.83 29.41 6.60
N ALA A 21 39.79 30.23 6.66
CA ALA A 21 38.53 29.92 6.03
C ALA A 21 38.65 29.76 4.51
N LEU A 22 39.47 30.60 3.85
CA LEU A 22 39.75 30.48 2.42
C LEU A 22 40.50 29.19 2.11
N VAL A 23 41.51 28.83 2.90
CA VAL A 23 42.27 27.56 2.73
C VAL A 23 41.34 26.36 2.89
N VAL A 24 40.48 26.36 3.95
CA VAL A 24 39.51 25.29 4.19
C VAL A 24 38.51 25.20 3.05
N TYR A 25 38.06 26.34 2.51
CA TYR A 25 37.18 26.35 1.34
C TYR A 25 37.85 25.70 0.11
N LEU A 26 39.06 26.06 -0.21
CA LEU A 26 39.78 25.52 -1.37
C LEU A 26 40.03 24.01 -1.22
N ILE A 27 40.52 23.59 -0.05
CA ILE A 27 40.72 22.17 0.26
C ILE A 27 39.40 21.41 0.25
N GLY A 28 38.37 21.95 0.90
CA GLY A 28 37.04 21.35 0.95
C GLY A 28 36.43 21.18 -0.43
N LYS A 29 36.49 22.22 -1.29
CA LYS A 29 36.03 22.14 -2.69
C LYS A 29 36.78 21.05 -3.47
N PHE A 30 38.07 20.89 -3.29
CA PHE A 30 38.86 19.84 -3.92
C PHE A 30 38.47 18.45 -3.42
N ILE A 31 38.30 18.27 -2.12
CA ILE A 31 37.84 17.00 -1.51
C ILE A 31 36.42 16.65 -1.99
N ILE A 32 35.51 17.61 -1.98
CA ILE A 32 34.14 17.41 -2.49
C ILE A 32 34.17 16.95 -3.95
N GLY A 33 35.00 17.58 -4.79
CA GLY A 33 35.19 17.17 -6.17
C GLY A 33 35.64 15.72 -6.32
N LYS A 34 36.62 15.29 -5.49
CA LYS A 34 37.06 13.90 -5.46
C LYS A 34 35.96 12.94 -4.98
N ILE A 35 35.27 13.27 -3.91
CA ILE A 35 34.16 12.44 -3.38
C ILE A 35 33.08 12.28 -4.46
N LEU A 36 32.67 13.35 -5.14
CA LEU A 36 31.66 13.29 -6.20
C LEU A 36 32.12 12.46 -7.40
N ASN A 37 33.43 12.54 -7.75
CA ASN A 37 33.98 11.71 -8.83
C ASN A 37 34.00 10.22 -8.46
N VAL A 38 34.30 9.89 -7.19
CA VAL A 38 34.19 8.52 -6.68
C VAL A 38 32.75 8.06 -6.65
N ALA A 39 31.84 8.89 -6.09
CA ALA A 39 30.41 8.59 -6.01
C ALA A 39 29.80 8.25 -7.40
N ARG A 40 30.19 8.99 -8.44
CA ARG A 40 29.73 8.73 -9.83
C ARG A 40 30.19 7.38 -10.38
N LYS A 41 31.31 6.82 -9.88
CA LYS A 41 31.90 5.56 -10.33
C LYS A 41 31.46 4.35 -9.50
N ILE A 42 30.66 4.56 -8.45
CA ILE A 42 30.10 3.46 -7.65
C ILE A 42 29.12 2.70 -8.54
N LYS A 43 29.33 1.40 -8.75
CA LYS A 43 28.49 0.53 -9.60
C LYS A 43 26.99 0.66 -9.30
N GLY A 44 26.61 0.80 -8.01
CA GLY A 44 25.22 0.99 -7.62
C GLY A 44 24.61 2.32 -8.11
N ILE A 45 25.40 3.40 -8.13
CA ILE A 45 24.95 4.72 -8.62
C ILE A 45 25.03 4.77 -10.17
N GLU A 46 26.00 4.08 -10.76
CA GLU A 46 26.16 4.00 -12.20
C GLU A 46 25.02 3.23 -12.88
N ALA A 47 24.48 2.22 -12.21
CA ALA A 47 23.36 1.40 -12.68
C ALA A 47 21.99 2.10 -12.57
N LEU A 48 21.90 3.26 -11.91
CA LEU A 48 20.66 4.03 -11.78
C LEU A 48 20.29 4.72 -13.10
N ASP A 49 18.99 4.96 -13.29
CA ASP A 49 18.49 5.83 -14.35
C ASP A 49 19.24 7.18 -14.34
N PRO A 50 19.59 7.77 -15.50
CA PRO A 50 20.36 9.02 -15.59
C PRO A 50 19.79 10.17 -14.75
N ASN A 51 18.46 10.29 -14.65
CA ASN A 51 17.81 11.33 -13.87
C ASN A 51 17.99 11.10 -12.37
N VAL A 52 17.81 9.85 -11.91
CA VAL A 52 17.99 9.45 -10.51
C VAL A 52 19.46 9.61 -10.10
N ARG A 53 20.38 9.23 -10.96
CA ARG A 53 21.83 9.40 -10.75
C ARG A 53 22.19 10.87 -10.56
N THR A 54 21.69 11.74 -11.46
CA THR A 54 21.96 13.18 -11.40
C THR A 54 21.40 13.79 -10.12
N PHE A 55 20.19 13.41 -9.73
CA PHE A 55 19.56 13.86 -8.49
C PHE A 55 20.36 13.40 -7.25
N THR A 56 20.75 12.13 -7.18
CA THR A 56 21.52 11.55 -6.06
C THR A 56 22.86 12.24 -5.90
N VAL A 57 23.62 12.41 -6.99
CA VAL A 57 24.91 13.10 -6.98
C VAL A 57 24.76 14.57 -6.57
N SER A 58 23.69 15.23 -7.00
CA SER A 58 23.38 16.62 -6.61
C SER A 58 23.02 16.72 -5.14
N ALA A 59 22.23 15.80 -4.59
CA ALA A 59 21.90 15.75 -3.16
C ALA A 59 23.16 15.59 -2.30
N ILE A 60 24.05 14.64 -2.66
CA ILE A 60 25.36 14.45 -1.99
C ILE A 60 26.19 15.74 -2.07
N LYS A 61 26.25 16.37 -3.24
CA LYS A 61 26.97 17.63 -3.44
C LYS A 61 26.48 18.72 -2.49
N TRP A 62 25.17 18.97 -2.45
CA TRP A 62 24.59 20.01 -1.60
C TRP A 62 24.82 19.73 -0.12
N THR A 63 24.67 18.47 0.33
CA THR A 63 24.96 18.09 1.74
C THR A 63 26.42 18.39 2.10
N LEU A 64 27.37 18.02 1.25
CA LEU A 64 28.80 18.27 1.49
C LEU A 64 29.13 19.77 1.51
N TYR A 65 28.49 20.58 0.64
CA TYR A 65 28.66 22.04 0.67
C TYR A 65 28.08 22.67 1.93
N VAL A 66 26.92 22.21 2.43
CA VAL A 66 26.37 22.65 3.69
C VAL A 66 27.35 22.39 4.84
N LEU A 67 27.93 21.18 4.91
CA LEU A 67 28.93 20.84 5.92
C LEU A 67 30.20 21.73 5.81
N LEU A 68 30.64 22.02 4.59
CA LEU A 68 31.77 22.92 4.34
C LEU A 68 31.48 24.34 4.80
N VAL A 69 30.27 24.86 4.53
CA VAL A 69 29.85 26.19 4.99
C VAL A 69 29.80 26.23 6.51
N VAL A 70 29.27 25.20 7.17
CA VAL A 70 29.26 25.11 8.65
C VAL A 70 30.68 25.17 9.23
N ALA A 71 31.62 24.42 8.64
CA ALA A 71 33.04 24.45 9.07
C ALA A 71 33.67 25.85 8.90
N ILE A 72 33.38 26.52 7.77
CA ILE A 72 33.90 27.88 7.51
C ILE A 72 33.32 28.89 8.49
N VAL A 73 32.01 28.84 8.74
CA VAL A 73 31.32 29.76 9.66
C VAL A 73 31.83 29.58 11.11
N SER A 74 32.13 28.32 11.49
CA SER A 74 32.77 28.02 12.79
C SER A 74 34.15 28.68 12.94
N ILE A 75 35.01 28.62 11.88
CA ILE A 75 36.32 29.22 11.85
C ILE A 75 36.21 30.74 11.97
N LEU A 76 35.22 31.34 11.36
CA LEU A 76 34.98 32.79 11.43
C LEU A 76 34.51 33.25 12.81
N GLY A 77 34.18 32.33 13.74
CA GLY A 77 33.84 32.60 15.11
C GLY A 77 32.35 32.89 15.37
N VAL A 78 31.47 32.46 14.42
CA VAL A 78 30.03 32.53 14.66
C VAL A 78 29.67 31.48 15.74
N PRO A 79 28.82 31.83 16.72
CA PRO A 79 28.40 30.88 17.74
C PRO A 79 27.73 29.67 17.15
N MET A 80 28.28 28.48 17.40
CA MET A 80 27.75 27.23 16.82
C MET A 80 26.31 26.96 17.25
N ALA A 81 25.88 27.45 18.41
CA ALA A 81 24.47 27.35 18.83
C ALA A 81 23.51 27.97 17.81
N SER A 82 23.84 29.13 17.24
CA SER A 82 23.02 29.77 16.19
C SER A 82 23.01 28.97 14.90
N VAL A 83 24.14 28.41 14.52
CA VAL A 83 24.24 27.55 13.31
C VAL A 83 23.40 26.28 13.46
N ILE A 84 23.50 25.60 14.62
CA ILE A 84 22.71 24.42 14.95
C ILE A 84 21.22 24.74 14.95
N THR A 85 20.82 25.90 15.50
CA THR A 85 19.40 26.31 15.50
C THR A 85 18.87 26.49 14.07
N VAL A 86 19.62 27.18 13.20
CA VAL A 86 19.22 27.38 11.80
C VAL A 86 19.16 26.06 11.05
N LEU A 87 20.15 25.20 11.23
CA LEU A 87 20.17 23.87 10.58
C LEU A 87 19.06 22.97 11.12
N GLY A 88 18.79 23.02 12.43
CA GLY A 88 17.71 22.26 13.06
C GLY A 88 16.34 22.66 12.53
N THR A 89 16.06 23.98 12.45
CA THR A 89 14.79 24.48 11.89
C THR A 89 14.65 24.17 10.40
N ALA A 90 15.71 24.34 9.62
CA ALA A 90 15.71 23.97 8.20
C ALA A 90 15.51 22.45 8.03
N GLY A 91 16.19 21.64 8.83
CA GLY A 91 16.04 20.19 8.84
C GLY A 91 14.62 19.74 9.20
N ALA A 92 14.02 20.38 10.22
CA ALA A 92 12.62 20.10 10.59
C ALA A 92 11.65 20.47 9.46
N ALA A 93 11.85 21.60 8.78
CA ALA A 93 11.03 22.01 7.64
C ALA A 93 11.12 20.98 6.48
N VAL A 94 12.33 20.51 6.16
CA VAL A 94 12.54 19.46 5.14
C VAL A 94 11.90 18.15 5.58
N ALA A 95 12.04 17.74 6.84
CA ALA A 95 11.43 16.52 7.36
C ALA A 95 9.88 16.56 7.25
N LEU A 96 9.26 17.70 7.57
CA LEU A 96 7.82 17.91 7.41
C LEU A 96 7.41 17.87 5.93
N ALA A 97 8.19 18.49 5.05
CA ALA A 97 7.91 18.47 3.61
C ALA A 97 8.00 17.04 3.02
N LEU A 98 8.86 16.18 3.56
CA LEU A 98 9.07 14.81 3.10
C LEU A 98 8.28 13.76 3.89
N GLN A 99 7.47 14.16 4.88
CA GLN A 99 6.75 13.27 5.79
C GLN A 99 5.95 12.19 5.06
N GLY A 100 5.20 12.56 4.02
CA GLY A 100 4.41 11.60 3.24
C GLY A 100 5.26 10.58 2.50
N SER A 101 6.40 11.00 1.93
CA SER A 101 7.32 10.09 1.24
C SER A 101 8.00 9.13 2.23
N LEU A 102 8.42 9.62 3.39
CA LEU A 102 9.00 8.80 4.45
C LEU A 102 7.99 7.80 5.02
N ALA A 103 6.72 8.20 5.19
CA ALA A 103 5.65 7.31 5.61
C ALA A 103 5.42 6.17 4.59
N ASN A 104 5.46 6.46 3.29
CA ASN A 104 5.34 5.46 2.25
C ASN A 104 6.54 4.51 2.19
N LEU A 105 7.75 5.04 2.38
CA LEU A 105 8.96 4.22 2.47
C LEU A 105 8.90 3.26 3.66
N ALA A 106 8.55 3.77 4.85
CA ALA A 106 8.39 2.95 6.05
C ALA A 106 7.28 1.89 5.85
N GLY A 107 6.12 2.29 5.27
CA GLY A 107 5.04 1.39 4.92
C GLY A 107 5.49 0.26 3.99
N GLY A 108 6.27 0.57 2.95
CA GLY A 108 6.80 -0.43 2.03
C GLY A 108 7.73 -1.44 2.71
N ILE A 109 8.62 -0.98 3.57
CA ILE A 109 9.50 -1.84 4.37
C ILE A 109 8.66 -2.76 5.28
N MET A 110 7.67 -2.19 5.97
CA MET A 110 6.79 -2.95 6.88
C MET A 110 5.96 -4.00 6.14
N LEU A 111 5.41 -3.68 4.95
CA LEU A 111 4.68 -4.64 4.11
C LEU A 111 5.57 -5.84 3.71
N VAL A 112 6.83 -5.60 3.39
CA VAL A 112 7.78 -6.66 3.01
C VAL A 112 8.19 -7.53 4.21
N ILE A 113 8.31 -6.93 5.42
CA ILE A 113 8.70 -7.64 6.65
C ILE A 113 7.53 -8.45 7.21
N PHE A 114 6.37 -7.80 7.46
CA PHE A 114 5.23 -8.44 8.12
C PHE A 114 4.33 -9.23 7.17
N LYS A 115 4.36 -8.94 5.87
CA LYS A 115 3.62 -9.65 4.82
C LYS A 115 2.14 -9.87 5.17
N PRO A 116 1.37 -8.83 5.49
CA PRO A 116 -0.06 -8.98 5.76
C PRO A 116 -0.82 -9.54 4.55
N PHE A 117 -0.27 -9.41 3.36
CA PHE A 117 -0.65 -10.02 2.09
C PHE A 117 0.61 -10.27 1.26
N LYS A 118 0.53 -11.05 0.20
CA LYS A 118 1.64 -11.42 -0.69
C LYS A 118 1.38 -10.97 -2.13
N VAL A 119 2.44 -10.96 -2.93
CA VAL A 119 2.29 -10.82 -4.38
C VAL A 119 1.54 -12.04 -4.91
N GLY A 120 0.46 -11.79 -5.67
CA GLY A 120 -0.48 -12.80 -6.16
C GLY A 120 -1.81 -12.82 -5.42
N ASP A 121 -1.90 -12.30 -4.21
CA ASP A 121 -3.16 -12.25 -3.45
C ASP A 121 -4.12 -11.21 -4.04
N TYR A 122 -5.40 -11.49 -3.97
CA TYR A 122 -6.46 -10.53 -4.29
C TYR A 122 -6.88 -9.81 -3.01
N ILE A 123 -6.66 -8.51 -2.98
CA ILE A 123 -6.95 -7.67 -1.80
C ILE A 123 -7.99 -6.60 -2.11
N VAL A 124 -8.75 -6.25 -1.07
CA VAL A 124 -9.72 -5.12 -1.08
C VAL A 124 -9.30 -4.15 0.02
N THR A 125 -9.15 -2.88 -0.31
CA THR A 125 -8.73 -1.83 0.63
C THR A 125 -9.15 -0.44 0.13
N ASN A 126 -9.62 0.43 1.03
CA ASN A 126 -9.94 1.84 0.75
C ASN A 126 -10.75 2.07 -0.56
N GLY A 127 -11.71 1.19 -0.87
CA GLY A 127 -12.55 1.30 -2.06
C GLY A 127 -11.87 0.91 -3.38
N VAL A 128 -10.67 0.33 -3.33
CA VAL A 128 -9.99 -0.28 -4.47
C VAL A 128 -9.75 -1.76 -4.21
N GLU A 129 -9.73 -2.55 -5.28
CA GLU A 129 -9.50 -3.98 -5.22
C GLU A 129 -8.67 -4.47 -6.41
N GLY A 130 -7.98 -5.57 -6.23
CA GLY A 130 -7.21 -6.21 -7.30
C GLY A 130 -6.15 -7.19 -6.81
N VAL A 131 -5.53 -7.87 -7.74
CA VAL A 131 -4.39 -8.77 -7.49
C VAL A 131 -3.13 -7.96 -7.26
N VAL A 132 -2.41 -8.25 -6.18
CA VAL A 132 -1.12 -7.63 -5.87
C VAL A 132 -0.08 -8.07 -6.90
N LYS A 133 0.31 -7.17 -7.78
CA LYS A 133 1.32 -7.45 -8.82
C LYS A 133 2.74 -7.28 -8.32
N SER A 134 3.00 -6.23 -7.54
CA SER A 134 4.30 -5.97 -6.93
C SER A 134 4.18 -5.02 -5.75
N ILE A 135 5.08 -5.18 -4.78
CA ILE A 135 5.27 -4.24 -3.67
C ILE A 135 6.58 -3.50 -3.94
N ASN A 136 6.49 -2.22 -4.28
CA ASN A 136 7.64 -1.36 -4.54
C ASN A 136 7.97 -0.53 -3.30
N LEU A 137 9.04 0.28 -3.37
CA LEU A 137 9.56 1.04 -2.23
C LEU A 137 8.52 2.02 -1.63
N PHE A 138 7.74 2.70 -2.47
CA PHE A 138 6.79 3.75 -2.05
C PHE A 138 5.33 3.39 -2.30
N TYR A 139 5.05 2.44 -3.17
CA TYR A 139 3.70 2.05 -3.57
C TYR A 139 3.61 0.57 -3.92
N THR A 140 2.46 -0.01 -3.69
CA THR A 140 2.07 -1.34 -4.12
C THR A 140 1.23 -1.24 -5.40
N VAL A 141 1.52 -2.10 -6.37
CA VAL A 141 0.79 -2.16 -7.64
C VAL A 141 -0.26 -3.25 -7.55
N LEU A 142 -1.52 -2.87 -7.77
CA LEU A 142 -2.64 -3.80 -7.95
C LEU A 142 -3.04 -3.85 -9.42
N THR A 143 -3.52 -5.02 -9.84
CA THR A 143 -4.18 -5.20 -11.15
C THR A 143 -5.61 -5.64 -10.90
N THR A 144 -6.58 -4.85 -11.36
CA THR A 144 -8.01 -5.19 -11.25
C THR A 144 -8.40 -6.34 -12.17
N LEU A 145 -9.58 -6.94 -11.96
CA LEU A 145 -10.08 -8.02 -12.79
C LEU A 145 -10.31 -7.59 -14.25
N ASP A 146 -10.60 -6.30 -14.49
CA ASP A 146 -10.71 -5.72 -15.84
C ASP A 146 -9.35 -5.18 -16.36
N ASN A 147 -8.24 -5.66 -15.77
CA ASN A 147 -6.85 -5.42 -16.20
C ASN A 147 -6.37 -3.95 -16.10
N LYS A 148 -6.93 -3.16 -15.21
CA LYS A 148 -6.44 -1.82 -14.89
C LYS A 148 -5.35 -1.89 -13.83
N ARG A 149 -4.36 -0.99 -13.89
CA ARG A 149 -3.31 -0.86 -12.89
C ARG A 149 -3.66 0.24 -11.90
N ILE A 150 -3.60 -0.10 -10.61
CA ILE A 150 -3.77 0.84 -9.50
C ILE A 150 -2.46 0.88 -8.71
N ASN A 151 -1.92 2.09 -8.50
CA ASN A 151 -0.76 2.29 -7.63
C ASN A 151 -1.26 2.83 -6.28
N VAL A 152 -1.13 2.03 -5.24
CA VAL A 152 -1.59 2.38 -3.89
C VAL A 152 -0.39 2.75 -3.03
N PRO A 153 -0.34 3.97 -2.45
CA PRO A 153 0.75 4.36 -1.55
C PRO A 153 0.88 3.42 -0.36
N ASN A 154 2.10 2.95 -0.07
CA ASN A 154 2.33 1.93 0.97
C ASN A 154 1.95 2.39 2.38
N GLY A 155 2.18 3.67 2.70
CA GLY A 155 1.77 4.24 4.01
C GLY A 155 0.26 4.19 4.22
N GLY A 156 -0.52 4.39 3.14
CA GLY A 156 -1.96 4.23 3.15
C GLY A 156 -2.38 2.78 3.39
N LEU A 157 -1.73 1.82 2.74
CA LEU A 157 -2.01 0.39 2.92
C LEU A 157 -1.71 -0.11 4.34
N MET A 158 -0.58 0.32 4.92
CA MET A 158 -0.21 -0.08 6.29
C MET A 158 -1.18 0.43 7.36
N ASN A 159 -1.84 1.57 7.11
CA ASN A 159 -2.76 2.19 8.05
C ASN A 159 -4.24 1.87 7.74
N ALA A 160 -4.52 1.16 6.65
CA ALA A 160 -5.87 0.80 6.23
C ALA A 160 -6.27 -0.60 6.69
N THR A 161 -7.57 -0.83 6.75
CA THR A 161 -8.09 -2.20 6.78
C THR A 161 -7.90 -2.82 5.40
N VAL A 162 -7.17 -3.92 5.35
CA VAL A 162 -6.99 -4.72 4.15
C VAL A 162 -7.71 -6.04 4.32
N THR A 163 -8.61 -6.35 3.40
CA THR A 163 -9.23 -7.67 3.30
C THR A 163 -8.47 -8.47 2.24
N ASP A 164 -7.75 -9.50 2.67
CA ASP A 164 -7.14 -10.47 1.77
C ASP A 164 -8.17 -11.56 1.47
N VAL A 165 -8.64 -11.57 0.24
CA VAL A 165 -9.72 -12.44 -0.22
C VAL A 165 -9.22 -13.84 -0.54
N THR A 166 -7.92 -13.99 -0.79
CA THR A 166 -7.28 -15.24 -1.25
C THR A 166 -6.36 -15.86 -0.21
N ALA A 167 -6.21 -15.24 0.97
CA ALA A 167 -5.35 -15.75 2.04
C ALA A 167 -5.80 -17.11 2.58
N GLU A 168 -7.11 -17.30 2.70
CA GLU A 168 -7.68 -18.53 3.25
C GLU A 168 -7.93 -19.57 2.14
N PRO A 169 -7.70 -20.87 2.41
CA PRO A 169 -7.83 -21.92 1.42
C PRO A 169 -9.27 -22.18 0.96
N ILE A 170 -10.24 -21.83 1.80
CA ILE A 170 -11.67 -22.02 1.50
C ILE A 170 -12.43 -20.71 1.68
N ARG A 171 -13.47 -20.51 0.87
CA ARG A 171 -14.36 -19.35 0.94
C ARG A 171 -15.82 -19.80 0.95
N ARG A 172 -16.69 -18.95 1.52
CA ARG A 172 -18.12 -19.17 1.53
C ARG A 172 -18.78 -18.34 0.44
N VAL A 173 -19.53 -19.02 -0.40
CA VAL A 173 -20.46 -18.40 -1.36
C VAL A 173 -21.77 -18.14 -0.60
N ASP A 174 -22.21 -16.90 -0.57
CA ASP A 174 -23.47 -16.47 0.02
C ASP A 174 -24.42 -15.99 -1.10
N LEU A 175 -25.59 -16.60 -1.21
CA LEU A 175 -26.59 -16.27 -2.21
C LEU A 175 -27.92 -15.96 -1.53
N THR A 176 -28.68 -15.04 -2.11
CA THR A 176 -30.01 -14.67 -1.62
C THR A 176 -31.04 -14.83 -2.73
N PHE A 177 -32.17 -15.47 -2.42
CA PHE A 177 -33.28 -15.69 -3.33
C PHE A 177 -34.57 -15.24 -2.71
N LEU A 178 -35.45 -14.67 -3.52
CA LEU A 178 -36.80 -14.23 -3.11
C LEU A 178 -37.83 -15.07 -3.79
N THR A 179 -38.83 -15.57 -3.04
CA THR A 179 -40.00 -16.29 -3.54
C THR A 179 -41.28 -15.68 -3.02
N ALA A 180 -42.41 -16.04 -3.61
CA ALA A 180 -43.74 -15.66 -3.08
C ALA A 180 -43.95 -16.25 -1.68
N LYS A 181 -44.69 -15.55 -0.84
CA LYS A 181 -44.97 -15.99 0.55
C LYS A 181 -45.89 -17.21 0.60
N SER A 182 -46.61 -17.50 -0.47
CA SER A 182 -47.48 -18.68 -0.59
C SER A 182 -46.72 -20.00 -0.70
N GLU A 183 -45.44 -19.95 -1.00
CA GLU A 183 -44.59 -21.13 -1.21
C GLU A 183 -44.28 -21.85 0.12
N GLN A 184 -43.93 -23.14 0.03
CA GLN A 184 -43.58 -23.95 1.19
C GLN A 184 -42.07 -23.86 1.51
N PRO A 185 -41.67 -23.22 2.64
CA PRO A 185 -40.29 -22.96 2.93
C PRO A 185 -39.39 -24.22 2.99
N ALA A 186 -39.93 -25.29 3.59
CA ALA A 186 -39.19 -26.53 3.78
C ALA A 186 -38.81 -27.21 2.46
N GLN A 187 -39.68 -27.15 1.44
CA GLN A 187 -39.42 -27.70 0.12
C GLN A 187 -38.32 -26.90 -0.61
N ILE A 188 -38.46 -25.56 -0.58
CA ILE A 188 -37.47 -24.68 -1.22
C ILE A 188 -36.09 -24.89 -0.59
N GLN A 189 -35.99 -24.98 0.72
CA GLN A 189 -34.72 -25.26 1.43
C GLN A 189 -34.13 -26.61 1.01
N ALA A 190 -35.00 -27.65 0.86
CA ALA A 190 -34.53 -28.97 0.42
C ALA A 190 -33.97 -28.93 -0.98
N TRP A 191 -34.65 -28.27 -1.94
CA TRP A 191 -34.18 -28.14 -3.32
C TRP A 191 -32.87 -27.33 -3.40
N MET A 192 -32.75 -26.24 -2.65
CA MET A 192 -31.50 -25.47 -2.59
C MET A 192 -30.34 -26.33 -2.06
N LYS A 193 -30.57 -27.10 -1.00
CA LYS A 193 -29.55 -28.02 -0.44
C LYS A 193 -29.19 -29.13 -1.44
N GLU A 194 -30.15 -29.69 -2.14
CA GLU A 194 -29.93 -30.69 -3.21
C GLU A 194 -29.01 -30.17 -4.29
N VAL A 195 -29.28 -28.96 -4.83
CA VAL A 195 -28.46 -28.31 -5.85
C VAL A 195 -27.03 -28.05 -5.33
N MET A 196 -26.89 -27.56 -4.11
CA MET A 196 -25.58 -27.31 -3.51
C MET A 196 -24.79 -28.62 -3.31
N ALA A 197 -25.46 -29.68 -2.85
CA ALA A 197 -24.82 -30.97 -2.63
C ALA A 197 -24.46 -31.73 -3.92
N ALA A 198 -25.15 -31.43 -5.04
CA ALA A 198 -24.86 -32.00 -6.35
C ALA A 198 -23.62 -31.36 -7.01
N ASN A 199 -23.13 -30.24 -6.55
CA ASN A 199 -21.94 -29.60 -7.11
C ASN A 199 -20.67 -30.16 -6.47
N GLU A 200 -19.83 -30.83 -7.26
CA GLU A 200 -18.60 -31.49 -6.79
C GLU A 200 -17.57 -30.54 -6.15
N LYS A 201 -17.61 -29.24 -6.49
CA LYS A 201 -16.72 -28.22 -5.92
C LYS A 201 -17.20 -27.65 -4.59
N VAL A 202 -18.43 -27.96 -4.18
CA VAL A 202 -18.97 -27.61 -2.87
C VAL A 202 -18.48 -28.58 -1.82
N LEU A 203 -17.93 -28.06 -0.73
CA LEU A 203 -17.43 -28.86 0.37
C LEU A 203 -18.58 -29.47 1.17
N ALA A 204 -18.43 -30.71 1.61
CA ALA A 204 -19.38 -31.37 2.49
C ALA A 204 -19.23 -30.89 3.96
N ASP A 205 -18.06 -30.44 4.33
CA ASP A 205 -17.76 -29.84 5.64
C ASP A 205 -16.93 -28.56 5.45
N PRO A 206 -17.46 -27.40 5.90
CA PRO A 206 -18.77 -27.19 6.52
C PRO A 206 -19.95 -27.45 5.55
N ALA A 207 -21.01 -28.06 6.08
CA ALA A 207 -22.14 -28.48 5.27
C ALA A 207 -22.91 -27.28 4.64
N PRO A 208 -23.46 -27.46 3.42
CA PRO A 208 -24.29 -26.44 2.78
C PRO A 208 -25.50 -26.06 3.65
N PHE A 209 -25.79 -24.77 3.67
CA PHE A 209 -26.86 -24.19 4.49
C PHE A 209 -27.88 -23.49 3.61
N ALA A 210 -29.18 -23.77 3.81
CA ALA A 210 -30.27 -23.03 3.19
C ALA A 210 -31.39 -22.84 4.21
N GLN A 211 -31.75 -21.59 4.48
CA GLN A 211 -32.79 -21.22 5.43
C GLN A 211 -33.52 -19.93 4.99
N VAL A 212 -34.73 -19.74 5.53
CA VAL A 212 -35.41 -18.44 5.44
C VAL A 212 -34.62 -17.45 6.28
N SER A 213 -34.20 -16.36 5.68
CA SER A 213 -33.42 -15.29 6.34
C SER A 213 -34.21 -14.03 6.61
N GLY A 214 -35.37 -13.87 5.97
CA GLY A 214 -36.17 -12.68 6.09
C GLY A 214 -37.38 -12.72 5.18
N GLY A 215 -37.90 -11.54 4.84
CA GLY A 215 -39.01 -11.39 3.90
C GLY A 215 -39.87 -10.17 4.18
N THR A 216 -40.91 -10.01 3.35
CA THR A 216 -41.96 -8.98 3.46
C THR A 216 -43.32 -9.62 3.63
N ASN A 217 -44.39 -8.84 3.55
CA ASN A 217 -45.73 -9.39 3.52
C ASN A 217 -46.03 -10.24 2.26
N GLU A 218 -45.29 -10.04 1.20
CA GLU A 218 -45.52 -10.65 -0.12
C GLU A 218 -44.39 -11.58 -0.57
N ALA A 219 -43.20 -11.52 0.09
CA ALA A 219 -42.03 -12.29 -0.25
C ALA A 219 -41.40 -13.01 0.94
N MET A 220 -40.85 -14.17 0.69
CA MET A 220 -39.90 -14.84 1.58
C MET A 220 -38.47 -14.72 1.00
N GLU A 221 -37.54 -14.38 1.88
CA GLU A 221 -36.10 -14.34 1.53
C GLU A 221 -35.42 -15.59 2.06
N PHE A 222 -34.68 -16.24 1.17
CA PHE A 222 -33.87 -17.40 1.50
C PHE A 222 -32.37 -17.07 1.34
N THR A 223 -31.58 -17.47 2.32
CA THR A 223 -30.12 -17.47 2.22
C THR A 223 -29.63 -18.87 1.97
N ALA A 224 -28.86 -19.04 0.88
CA ALA A 224 -28.12 -20.26 0.58
C ALA A 224 -26.62 -19.98 0.76
N ARG A 225 -25.93 -20.85 1.50
CA ARG A 225 -24.49 -20.72 1.79
C ARG A 225 -23.80 -22.02 1.52
N ALA A 226 -22.71 -21.98 0.75
CA ALA A 226 -21.90 -23.12 0.42
C ALA A 226 -20.40 -22.77 0.53
N TRP A 227 -19.60 -23.69 1.02
CA TRP A 227 -18.15 -23.53 1.09
C TRP A 227 -17.50 -24.21 -0.08
N CYS A 228 -16.45 -23.62 -0.62
CA CYS A 228 -15.64 -24.16 -1.71
C CYS A 228 -14.17 -23.77 -1.57
N ALA A 229 -13.28 -24.37 -2.34
CA ALA A 229 -11.91 -23.88 -2.45
C ALA A 229 -11.88 -22.46 -2.99
N THR A 230 -10.97 -21.63 -2.49
CA THR A 230 -10.89 -20.20 -2.84
C THR A 230 -10.75 -19.97 -4.34
N GLY A 231 -9.99 -20.84 -5.05
CA GLY A 231 -9.83 -20.76 -6.50
C GLY A 231 -11.09 -21.10 -7.31
N ASP A 232 -12.04 -21.84 -6.71
CA ASP A 232 -13.28 -22.25 -7.35
C ASP A 232 -14.47 -21.34 -7.03
N TYR A 233 -14.25 -20.26 -6.29
CA TYR A 233 -15.32 -19.40 -5.78
C TYR A 233 -16.29 -18.93 -6.87
N TRP A 234 -15.80 -18.40 -7.97
CA TRP A 234 -16.65 -17.87 -9.03
C TRP A 234 -17.34 -18.95 -9.83
N ASP A 235 -16.69 -20.09 -10.05
CA ASP A 235 -17.29 -21.26 -10.70
C ASP A 235 -18.47 -21.77 -9.89
N VAL A 236 -18.28 -21.93 -8.57
CA VAL A 236 -19.33 -22.37 -7.64
C VAL A 236 -20.43 -21.30 -7.54
N TYR A 237 -20.07 -20.05 -7.45
CA TYR A 237 -21.04 -18.94 -7.34
C TYR A 237 -22.02 -18.94 -8.51
N PHE A 238 -21.51 -18.98 -9.76
CA PHE A 238 -22.38 -18.97 -10.95
C PHE A 238 -23.13 -20.29 -11.13
N ALA A 239 -22.50 -21.43 -10.88
CA ALA A 239 -23.17 -22.72 -10.99
C ALA A 239 -24.32 -22.85 -9.98
N LEU A 240 -24.15 -22.37 -8.75
CA LEU A 240 -25.21 -22.43 -7.74
C LEU A 240 -26.36 -21.46 -8.04
N ILE A 241 -26.07 -20.24 -8.51
CA ILE A 241 -27.12 -19.31 -8.94
C ILE A 241 -27.95 -19.97 -10.04
N GLN A 242 -27.29 -20.47 -11.09
CA GLN A 242 -27.97 -21.08 -12.23
C GLN A 242 -28.77 -22.31 -11.78
N GLY A 243 -28.14 -23.25 -11.09
CA GLY A 243 -28.80 -24.50 -10.68
C GLY A 243 -29.98 -24.29 -9.73
N ILE A 244 -29.90 -23.32 -8.80
CA ILE A 244 -31.01 -23.00 -7.91
C ILE A 244 -32.15 -22.34 -8.71
N VAL A 245 -31.86 -21.40 -9.62
CA VAL A 245 -32.89 -20.76 -10.45
C VAL A 245 -33.58 -21.79 -11.34
N GLU A 246 -32.86 -22.70 -12.00
CA GLU A 246 -33.42 -23.78 -12.80
C GLU A 246 -34.29 -24.71 -11.95
N LYS A 247 -33.82 -25.15 -10.80
CA LYS A 247 -34.56 -26.01 -9.87
C LYS A 247 -35.85 -25.40 -9.37
N LEU A 248 -35.83 -24.12 -9.01
CA LEU A 248 -37.04 -23.37 -8.59
C LEU A 248 -38.00 -23.21 -9.78
N GLY A 249 -37.49 -22.99 -10.99
CA GLY A 249 -38.28 -22.92 -12.22
C GLY A 249 -38.95 -24.24 -12.56
N GLU A 250 -38.26 -25.38 -12.48
CA GLU A 250 -38.81 -26.71 -12.70
C GLU A 250 -40.03 -27.04 -11.82
N HIS A 251 -39.98 -26.50 -10.58
CA HIS A 251 -41.04 -26.68 -9.61
C HIS A 251 -42.09 -25.57 -9.62
N ASN A 252 -42.05 -24.66 -10.63
CA ASN A 252 -42.99 -23.53 -10.79
C ASN A 252 -43.08 -22.65 -9.56
N VAL A 253 -41.96 -22.46 -8.82
CA VAL A 253 -41.91 -21.57 -7.66
C VAL A 253 -42.21 -20.14 -8.09
N GLN A 254 -43.19 -19.50 -7.45
CA GLN A 254 -43.65 -18.18 -7.83
C GLN A 254 -42.67 -17.09 -7.34
N ALA A 255 -42.40 -16.12 -8.19
CA ALA A 255 -41.69 -14.91 -7.81
C ALA A 255 -42.59 -14.04 -6.90
N PRO A 256 -42.01 -13.17 -6.07
CA PRO A 256 -42.80 -12.24 -5.26
C PRO A 256 -43.73 -11.37 -6.12
N ALA A 257 -44.97 -11.16 -5.68
CA ALA A 257 -45.88 -10.25 -6.35
C ALA A 257 -45.43 -8.80 -6.21
N VAL A 258 -45.37 -8.07 -7.33
CA VAL A 258 -45.13 -6.61 -7.32
C VAL A 258 -46.50 -5.91 -7.21
N ARG A 259 -46.79 -5.34 -6.03
CA ARG A 259 -48.00 -4.54 -5.83
C ARG A 259 -47.77 -3.13 -6.35
N ILE A 260 -48.35 -2.79 -7.49
CA ILE A 260 -48.35 -1.42 -8.00
C ILE A 260 -49.46 -0.66 -7.26
N ILE A 261 -49.08 0.21 -6.33
CA ILE A 261 -50.01 1.16 -5.71
C ILE A 261 -50.13 2.33 -6.68
N SER A 262 -51.23 2.38 -7.42
CA SER A 262 -51.60 3.56 -8.21
C SER A 262 -52.33 4.54 -7.28
N ASP A 263 -51.66 5.59 -6.86
CA ASP A 263 -52.33 6.74 -6.25
C ASP A 263 -53.25 7.38 -7.29
N LYS A 264 -54.56 7.26 -7.06
CA LYS A 264 -55.60 8.00 -7.80
C LYS A 264 -55.78 9.36 -7.18
#